data_4a7f94d608f5d1b60fa10c49f7bdc237
#
_entry.id   4a7f94d608f5d1b60fa10c49f7bdc237
#
_cell.length_a   1.000
_cell.length_b   1.000
_cell.length_c   1.000
_cell.angle_alpha   90.00
_cell.angle_beta   90.00
_cell.angle_gamma   90.00
#
_symmetry.space_group_name_H-M   'P 1'
#
loop_
_entity.id
_entity.type
_entity.pdbx_description
1 polymer ?
#
loop_
_entity_poly.entity_id
_entity_poly.type
_entity_poly.pdbx_seq_one_letter_code
_entity_poly.pdbx_strand_id
1 'polypeptide(L)'
;MCIRDRTYIDENGNFGALGHGINDVDTSTLMEMNDGTLYQTEIISIRKGAAGQPGEMTGMIVYSDDRILGDITSNSIRGIFGKCNQKALALGTEEALPIGLKQEIEKGPAQILCTVDGTTRYYDIEITEIHLDHDNVNRGIELRVTDPELLSVTGGIVQGMSGAPIIQKGKFVGAVTHVLVQDSTRGYGIFIENMLE
;
A
#
# COMPACT_ATOMS: atom_id res chain seq x y z
N MET A 1 8.99 0.72 12.15
CA MET A 1 7.70 0.76 11.44
C MET A 1 7.52 -0.50 10.63
N CYS A 2 6.39 -1.19 10.77
CA CYS A 2 6.10 -2.37 9.96
C CYS A 2 5.61 -1.93 8.58
N ILE A 3 6.44 -2.09 7.57
CA ILE A 3 6.02 -1.96 6.18
C ILE A 3 5.69 -3.36 5.71
N ARG A 4 4.44 -3.57 5.38
CA ARG A 4 3.90 -4.88 5.13
C ARG A 4 3.71 -5.21 3.68
N ASP A 5 3.18 -4.26 2.95
CA ASP A 5 2.93 -4.44 1.55
C ASP A 5 3.88 -3.54 0.76
N ARG A 6 4.85 -4.17 0.08
CA ARG A 6 5.62 -3.50 -0.95
C ARG A 6 4.67 -3.21 -2.08
N THR A 7 4.63 -1.96 -2.52
CA THR A 7 3.76 -1.57 -3.62
C THR A 7 4.25 -2.17 -4.93
N TYR A 8 5.56 -2.12 -5.17
CA TYR A 8 6.20 -2.73 -6.33
C TYR A 8 7.69 -3.04 -6.07
N ILE A 9 8.23 -3.90 -6.90
CA ILE A 9 9.68 -4.08 -7.12
C ILE A 9 9.90 -4.05 -8.62
N ASP A 10 10.89 -3.27 -9.08
CA ASP A 10 11.30 -3.28 -10.48
C ASP A 10 12.34 -4.38 -10.77
N GLU A 11 12.67 -4.57 -12.05
CA GLU A 11 13.65 -5.55 -12.52
C GLU A 11 15.07 -5.34 -11.98
N ASN A 12 15.39 -4.14 -11.50
CA ASN A 12 16.67 -3.78 -10.91
C ASN A 12 16.67 -3.97 -9.38
N GLY A 13 15.55 -4.38 -8.80
CA GLY A 13 15.38 -4.57 -7.36
C GLY A 13 15.08 -3.27 -6.61
N ASN A 14 14.79 -2.17 -7.28
CA ASN A 14 14.28 -0.98 -6.60
C ASN A 14 12.83 -1.23 -6.20
N PHE A 15 12.45 -0.75 -5.02
CA PHE A 15 11.08 -0.88 -4.53
C PHE A 15 10.48 0.47 -4.15
N GLY A 16 9.16 0.55 -4.24
CA GLY A 16 8.34 1.58 -3.62
C GLY A 16 7.30 0.96 -2.71
N ALA A 17 6.94 1.67 -1.63
CA ALA A 17 5.96 1.22 -0.67
C ALA A 17 5.17 2.37 -0.04
N LEU A 18 4.04 2.04 0.62
CA LEU A 18 3.11 2.91 1.35
C LEU A 18 2.27 3.85 0.48
N GLY A 19 2.81 4.44 -0.59
CA GLY A 19 2.12 5.47 -1.38
C GLY A 19 1.95 6.81 -0.67
N HIS A 20 2.55 6.97 0.51
CA HIS A 20 2.62 8.21 1.29
C HIS A 20 3.89 8.22 2.15
N GLY A 21 4.33 9.40 2.57
CA GLY A 21 5.50 9.54 3.43
C GLY A 21 5.24 9.10 4.87
N ILE A 22 6.33 8.83 5.56
CA ILE A 22 6.37 8.64 7.01
C ILE A 22 6.58 10.00 7.64
N ASN A 23 5.62 10.41 8.46
CA ASN A 23 5.66 11.66 9.19
C ASN A 23 6.00 11.43 10.66
N ASP A 24 6.66 12.39 11.26
CA ASP A 24 6.81 12.48 12.70
C ASP A 24 5.45 12.67 13.36
N VAL A 25 5.19 11.91 14.42
CA VAL A 25 3.87 11.86 15.07
C VAL A 25 3.53 13.17 15.78
N ASP A 26 4.52 13.84 16.34
CA ASP A 26 4.32 15.05 17.15
C ASP A 26 4.22 16.31 16.28
N THR A 27 5.02 16.39 15.23
CA THR A 27 5.11 17.58 14.37
C THR A 27 4.32 17.45 13.07
N SER A 28 3.89 16.24 12.70
CA SER A 28 3.26 15.92 11.40
C SER A 28 4.12 16.28 10.19
N THR A 29 5.41 16.52 10.38
CA THR A 29 6.35 16.82 9.31
C THR A 29 6.93 15.55 8.72
N LEU A 30 7.25 15.57 7.44
CA LEU A 30 7.91 14.45 6.76
C LEU A 30 9.25 14.16 7.45
N MET A 31 9.44 12.92 7.90
CA MET A 31 10.70 12.52 8.53
C MET A 31 11.83 12.50 7.50
N GLU A 32 12.90 13.22 7.78
CA GLU A 32 14.15 13.03 7.04
C GLU A 32 14.71 11.64 7.36
N MET A 33 14.98 10.86 6.33
CA MET A 33 15.48 9.51 6.47
C MET A 33 16.81 9.38 5.73
N ASN A 34 17.88 9.15 6.48
CA ASN A 34 19.23 8.95 5.92
C ASN A 34 19.50 7.47 5.64
N ASP A 35 18.90 6.60 6.43
CA ASP A 35 18.95 5.14 6.27
C ASP A 35 17.72 4.49 6.90
N GLY A 36 17.40 3.30 6.46
CA GLY A 36 16.34 2.49 7.02
C GLY A 36 16.45 1.06 6.52
N THR A 37 15.92 0.11 7.28
CA THR A 37 15.97 -1.31 6.92
C THR A 37 14.56 -1.85 6.73
N LEU A 38 14.36 -2.57 5.63
CA LEU A 38 13.14 -3.30 5.32
C LEU A 38 13.22 -4.71 5.91
N TYR A 39 12.27 -5.06 6.78
CA TYR A 39 12.19 -6.38 7.41
C TYR A 39 10.96 -7.15 6.95
N GLN A 40 11.11 -8.47 6.85
CA GLN A 40 9.97 -9.37 6.76
C GLN A 40 9.19 -9.35 8.09
N THR A 41 7.86 -9.15 8.01
CA THR A 41 6.97 -9.07 9.17
C THR A 41 5.89 -10.14 9.10
N GLU A 42 5.35 -10.49 10.26
CA GLU A 42 4.21 -11.39 10.40
C GLU A 42 3.02 -10.64 10.99
N ILE A 43 1.80 -10.89 10.46
CA ILE A 43 0.57 -10.35 11.04
C ILE A 43 0.22 -11.18 12.25
N ILE A 44 0.02 -10.52 13.38
CA ILE A 44 -0.39 -11.17 14.63
C ILE A 44 -1.85 -10.92 14.97
N SER A 45 -2.42 -9.80 14.55
CA SER A 45 -3.83 -9.50 14.78
C SER A 45 -4.39 -8.46 13.82
N ILE A 46 -5.70 -8.51 13.63
CA ILE A 46 -6.47 -7.52 12.87
C ILE A 46 -7.60 -7.02 13.77
N ARG A 47 -7.64 -5.71 13.98
CA ARG A 47 -8.77 -5.03 14.60
C ARG A 47 -9.64 -4.45 13.50
N LYS A 48 -10.90 -4.90 13.42
CA LYS A 48 -11.84 -4.41 12.39
C LYS A 48 -12.06 -2.91 12.47
N GLY A 49 -12.20 -2.30 11.31
CA GLY A 49 -12.67 -0.93 11.20
C GLY A 49 -14.17 -0.82 11.48
N ALA A 50 -14.57 0.33 12.02
CA ALA A 50 -15.96 0.74 12.22
C ALA A 50 -16.08 2.24 11.93
N ALA A 51 -17.31 2.72 11.77
CA ALA A 51 -17.55 4.15 11.55
C ALA A 51 -16.94 5.00 12.67
N GLY A 52 -16.07 5.94 12.32
CA GLY A 52 -15.36 6.80 13.26
C GLY A 52 -14.15 6.15 13.97
N GLN A 53 -13.89 4.88 13.72
CA GLN A 53 -12.76 4.14 14.28
C GLN A 53 -12.10 3.28 13.21
N PRO A 54 -11.06 3.77 12.54
CA PRO A 54 -10.30 2.97 11.59
C PRO A 54 -9.76 1.69 12.24
N GLY A 55 -9.85 0.60 11.51
CA GLY A 55 -9.25 -0.65 11.94
C GLY A 55 -7.73 -0.60 11.82
N GLU A 56 -7.09 -1.64 12.35
CA GLU A 56 -5.63 -1.72 12.36
C GLU A 56 -5.19 -3.18 12.19
N MET A 57 -4.14 -3.35 11.43
CA MET A 57 -3.40 -4.60 11.40
C MET A 57 -2.13 -4.43 12.22
N THR A 58 -1.95 -5.28 13.21
CA THR A 58 -0.73 -5.33 14.02
C THR A 58 0.21 -6.38 13.47
N GLY A 59 1.44 -5.99 13.19
CA GLY A 59 2.52 -6.89 12.79
C GLY A 59 3.62 -6.98 13.84
N MET A 60 4.40 -8.04 13.81
CA MET A 60 5.60 -8.22 14.61
C MET A 60 6.83 -8.20 13.72
N ILE A 61 7.83 -7.39 14.11
CA ILE A 61 9.15 -7.38 13.50
C ILE A 61 10.09 -8.20 14.37
N VAL A 62 10.72 -9.19 13.79
CA VAL A 62 11.86 -9.87 14.39
C VAL A 62 13.13 -9.25 13.83
N TYR A 63 13.87 -8.55 14.66
CA TYR A 63 15.13 -7.90 14.29
C TYR A 63 16.25 -8.94 14.22
N SER A 64 16.38 -9.58 13.04
CA SER A 64 17.45 -10.53 12.75
C SER A 64 17.88 -10.40 11.30
N ASP A 65 19.15 -10.66 11.01
CA ASP A 65 19.75 -10.48 9.69
C ASP A 65 19.07 -11.35 8.61
N ASP A 66 18.59 -12.52 9.00
CA ASP A 66 17.84 -13.41 8.12
C ASP A 66 16.44 -12.90 7.76
N ARG A 67 15.93 -11.87 8.43
CA ARG A 67 14.64 -11.20 8.14
C ARG A 67 14.79 -9.90 7.34
N ILE A 68 16.02 -9.47 7.07
CA ILE A 68 16.26 -8.27 6.26
C ILE A 68 15.89 -8.55 4.79
N LEU A 69 15.11 -7.66 4.21
CA LEU A 69 14.66 -7.72 2.81
C LEU A 69 15.28 -6.63 1.93
N GLY A 70 15.87 -5.59 2.52
CA GLY A 70 16.49 -4.50 1.78
C GLY A 70 16.71 -3.25 2.61
N ASP A 71 17.16 -2.20 1.93
CA ASP A 71 17.48 -0.91 2.52
C ASP A 71 16.52 0.16 1.99
N ILE A 72 16.04 1.02 2.89
CA ILE A 72 15.22 2.20 2.56
C ILE A 72 16.18 3.37 2.41
N THR A 73 16.15 4.03 1.27
CA THR A 73 17.08 5.12 0.93
C THR A 73 16.40 6.48 0.87
N SER A 74 15.07 6.53 0.78
CA SER A 74 14.35 7.79 0.75
C SER A 74 12.93 7.69 1.32
N ASN A 75 12.48 8.79 1.93
CA ASN A 75 11.12 9.03 2.37
C ASN A 75 10.61 10.31 1.73
N SER A 76 9.52 10.24 1.00
CA SER A 76 8.92 11.37 0.31
C SER A 76 7.41 11.40 0.52
N ILE A 77 6.75 12.47 0.12
CA ILE A 77 5.28 12.55 0.15
C ILE A 77 4.59 11.45 -0.68
N ARG A 78 5.31 10.84 -1.62
CA ARG A 78 4.79 9.81 -2.56
C ARG A 78 5.01 8.39 -2.06
N GLY A 79 5.76 8.21 -0.98
CA GLY A 79 6.10 6.90 -0.43
C GLY A 79 7.51 6.81 0.09
N ILE A 80 7.88 5.61 0.47
CA ILE A 80 9.26 5.23 0.80
C ILE A 80 9.84 4.39 -0.32
N PHE A 81 11.13 4.59 -0.58
CA PHE A 81 11.83 3.95 -1.69
C PHE A 81 13.16 3.38 -1.21
N GLY A 82 13.65 2.38 -1.93
CA GLY A 82 14.90 1.75 -1.58
C GLY A 82 15.25 0.59 -2.49
N LYS A 83 16.12 -0.31 -2.01
CA LYS A 83 16.59 -1.45 -2.77
C LYS A 83 16.39 -2.76 -2.03
N CYS A 84 15.79 -3.72 -2.70
CA CYS A 84 15.60 -5.07 -2.20
C CYS A 84 16.88 -5.91 -2.34
N ASN A 85 17.09 -6.83 -1.40
CA ASN A 85 18.12 -7.84 -1.50
C ASN A 85 17.62 -9.07 -2.32
N GLN A 86 18.52 -10.03 -2.60
CA GLN A 86 18.20 -11.26 -3.34
C GLN A 86 17.07 -12.08 -2.71
N LYS A 87 16.94 -12.07 -1.39
CA LYS A 87 15.88 -12.77 -0.68
C LYS A 87 14.50 -12.16 -0.96
N ALA A 88 14.42 -10.84 -0.95
CA ALA A 88 13.18 -10.15 -1.26
C ALA A 88 12.72 -10.37 -2.71
N LEU A 89 13.67 -10.45 -3.64
CA LEU A 89 13.39 -10.78 -5.04
C LEU A 89 12.87 -12.21 -5.19
N ALA A 90 13.43 -13.16 -4.44
CA ALA A 90 12.98 -14.55 -4.45
C ALA A 90 11.60 -14.78 -3.82
N LEU A 91 11.14 -13.87 -2.95
CA LEU A 91 9.80 -13.89 -2.37
C LEU A 91 8.73 -13.27 -3.29
N GLY A 92 9.14 -12.52 -4.31
CA GLY A 92 8.24 -11.98 -5.33
C GLY A 92 7.86 -13.10 -6.31
N THR A 93 6.65 -13.61 -6.23
CA THR A 93 6.13 -14.69 -7.08
C THR A 93 5.14 -14.20 -8.12
N GLU A 94 4.77 -12.93 -8.07
CA GLU A 94 3.78 -12.35 -8.96
C GLU A 94 4.39 -12.05 -10.35
N GLU A 95 3.60 -12.30 -11.38
CA GLU A 95 3.94 -11.89 -12.75
C GLU A 95 3.99 -10.36 -12.86
N ALA A 96 4.95 -9.85 -13.63
CA ALA A 96 5.07 -8.42 -13.87
C ALA A 96 3.82 -7.90 -14.59
N LEU A 97 3.15 -6.92 -13.99
CA LEU A 97 1.99 -6.28 -14.58
C LEU A 97 2.38 -5.02 -15.36
N PRO A 98 1.76 -4.76 -16.51
CA PRO A 98 1.93 -3.50 -17.20
C PRO A 98 1.38 -2.35 -16.35
N ILE A 99 2.04 -1.20 -16.40
CA ILE A 99 1.59 0.01 -15.75
C ILE A 99 0.40 0.60 -16.52
N GLY A 100 -0.66 0.94 -15.80
CA GLY A 100 -1.77 1.73 -16.33
C GLY A 100 -1.55 3.22 -16.07
N LEU A 101 -1.61 4.03 -17.11
CA LEU A 101 -1.49 5.47 -16.99
C LEU A 101 -2.75 6.07 -16.35
N LYS A 102 -2.61 7.17 -15.62
CA LYS A 102 -3.72 7.81 -14.90
C LYS A 102 -4.90 8.20 -15.80
N GLN A 103 -4.64 8.48 -17.09
CA GLN A 103 -5.69 8.76 -18.08
C GLN A 103 -6.44 7.51 -18.55
N GLU A 104 -5.91 6.32 -18.30
CA GLU A 104 -6.53 5.04 -18.68
C GLU A 104 -7.41 4.47 -17.55
N ILE A 105 -7.34 5.05 -16.36
CA ILE A 105 -8.10 4.60 -15.19
C ILE A 105 -9.56 5.02 -15.37
N GLU A 106 -10.48 4.12 -15.07
CA GLU A 106 -11.92 4.36 -15.18
C GLU A 106 -12.61 4.10 -13.83
N LYS A 107 -13.73 4.77 -13.58
CA LYS A 107 -14.62 4.42 -12.47
C LYS A 107 -15.20 3.02 -12.71
N GLY A 108 -15.31 2.24 -11.64
CA GLY A 108 -15.86 0.90 -11.69
C GLY A 108 -14.94 -0.18 -11.09
N PRO A 109 -15.12 -1.44 -11.49
CA PRO A 109 -14.43 -2.57 -10.87
C PRO A 109 -12.91 -2.49 -10.99
N ALA A 110 -12.24 -2.81 -9.88
CA ALA A 110 -10.81 -2.96 -9.77
C ALA A 110 -10.49 -3.93 -8.62
N GLN A 111 -9.24 -4.20 -8.36
CA GLN A 111 -8.81 -5.08 -7.28
C GLN A 111 -7.65 -4.46 -6.51
N ILE A 112 -7.51 -4.84 -5.26
CA ILE A 112 -6.30 -4.59 -4.46
C ILE A 112 -5.64 -5.91 -4.14
N LEU A 113 -4.30 -5.93 -4.20
CA LEU A 113 -3.51 -7.08 -3.77
C LEU A 113 -2.99 -6.80 -2.37
N CYS A 114 -3.42 -7.57 -1.40
CA CYS A 114 -2.90 -7.43 -0.04
C CYS A 114 -2.88 -8.75 0.72
N THR A 115 -2.09 -8.76 1.81
CA THR A 115 -1.99 -9.91 2.70
C THR A 115 -2.90 -9.70 3.90
N VAL A 116 -3.91 -10.54 4.02
CA VAL A 116 -4.82 -10.60 5.17
C VAL A 116 -4.81 -12.03 5.68
N ASP A 117 -4.85 -12.23 7.00
CA ASP A 117 -4.83 -13.54 7.66
C ASP A 117 -3.67 -14.49 7.23
N GLY A 118 -2.53 -13.90 6.84
CA GLY A 118 -1.36 -14.65 6.36
C GLY A 118 -1.41 -15.06 4.89
N THR A 119 -2.48 -14.75 4.17
CA THR A 119 -2.66 -15.08 2.75
C THR A 119 -2.67 -13.82 1.91
N THR A 120 -1.83 -13.79 0.86
CA THR A 120 -1.81 -12.72 -0.14
C THR A 120 -2.75 -13.07 -1.28
N ARG A 121 -3.71 -12.19 -1.58
CA ARG A 121 -4.65 -12.40 -2.69
C ARG A 121 -5.26 -11.08 -3.16
N TYR A 122 -5.93 -11.17 -4.32
CA TYR A 122 -6.71 -10.07 -4.87
C TYR A 122 -8.06 -9.97 -4.17
N TYR A 123 -8.45 -8.74 -3.81
CA TYR A 123 -9.76 -8.42 -3.24
C TYR A 123 -10.46 -7.39 -4.11
N ASP A 124 -11.74 -7.58 -4.33
CA ASP A 124 -12.54 -6.71 -5.18
C ASP A 124 -12.80 -5.36 -4.52
N ILE A 125 -12.61 -4.32 -5.31
CA ILE A 125 -12.93 -2.92 -4.98
C ILE A 125 -13.66 -2.26 -6.14
N GLU A 126 -14.19 -1.09 -5.90
CA GLU A 126 -14.70 -0.19 -6.91
C GLU A 126 -13.95 1.15 -6.85
N ILE A 127 -13.41 1.62 -7.97
CA ILE A 127 -12.92 2.99 -8.11
C ILE A 127 -14.13 3.88 -8.26
N THR A 128 -14.38 4.76 -7.28
CA THR A 128 -15.58 5.61 -7.24
C THR A 128 -15.34 6.99 -7.83
N GLU A 129 -14.15 7.56 -7.62
CA GLU A 129 -13.74 8.86 -8.17
C GLU A 129 -12.27 8.87 -8.57
N ILE A 130 -11.95 9.74 -9.53
CA ILE A 130 -10.58 9.93 -10.06
C ILE A 130 -10.31 11.41 -10.11
N HIS A 131 -9.24 11.87 -9.45
CA HIS A 131 -8.86 13.26 -9.30
C HIS A 131 -7.48 13.49 -9.95
N LEU A 132 -7.46 13.78 -11.24
CA LEU A 132 -6.22 13.94 -12.00
C LEU A 132 -5.40 15.18 -11.56
N ASP A 133 -6.08 16.24 -11.17
CA ASP A 133 -5.52 17.55 -10.83
C ASP A 133 -5.60 17.85 -9.31
N HIS A 134 -5.54 16.82 -8.48
CA HIS A 134 -5.63 17.00 -7.04
C HIS A 134 -4.30 17.49 -6.46
N ASP A 135 -4.31 18.54 -5.65
CA ASP A 135 -3.11 19.09 -4.97
C ASP A 135 -2.45 18.06 -4.04
N ASN A 136 -3.22 17.10 -3.54
CA ASN A 136 -2.71 16.01 -2.72
C ASN A 136 -2.52 14.75 -3.55
N VAL A 137 -1.26 14.47 -3.92
CA VAL A 137 -0.87 13.33 -4.77
C VAL A 137 -1.31 11.97 -4.23
N ASN A 138 -1.53 11.85 -2.93
CA ASN A 138 -1.95 10.61 -2.27
C ASN A 138 -3.46 10.35 -2.34
N ARG A 139 -4.24 11.23 -2.97
CA ARG A 139 -5.72 11.15 -3.07
C ARG A 139 -6.21 11.22 -4.51
N GLY A 140 -5.41 10.77 -5.46
CA GLY A 140 -5.79 10.75 -6.87
C GLY A 140 -6.90 9.75 -7.20
N ILE A 141 -7.01 8.67 -6.44
CA ILE A 141 -8.02 7.61 -6.60
C ILE A 141 -8.89 7.56 -5.34
N GLU A 142 -10.22 7.63 -5.48
CA GLU A 142 -11.13 7.21 -4.41
C GLU A 142 -11.63 5.79 -4.70
N LEU A 143 -11.67 4.96 -3.69
CA LEU A 143 -12.08 3.57 -3.81
C LEU A 143 -13.00 3.14 -2.68
N ARG A 144 -13.78 2.10 -2.96
CA ARG A 144 -14.63 1.40 -1.99
C ARG A 144 -14.36 -0.11 -2.07
N VAL A 145 -14.18 -0.73 -0.93
CA VAL A 145 -14.08 -2.19 -0.80
C VAL A 145 -15.46 -2.80 -1.06
N THR A 146 -15.52 -3.75 -1.99
CA THR A 146 -16.74 -4.49 -2.34
C THR A 146 -16.62 -5.98 -2.04
N ASP A 147 -15.40 -6.46 -1.79
CA ASP A 147 -15.10 -7.85 -1.48
C ASP A 147 -15.73 -8.26 -0.13
N PRO A 148 -16.64 -9.26 -0.12
CA PRO A 148 -17.35 -9.66 1.10
C PRO A 148 -16.43 -10.31 2.13
N GLU A 149 -15.38 -10.99 1.70
CA GLU A 149 -14.44 -11.64 2.58
C GLU A 149 -13.55 -10.61 3.27
N LEU A 150 -12.99 -9.65 2.53
CA LEU A 150 -12.21 -8.57 3.10
C LEU A 150 -13.05 -7.76 4.09
N LEU A 151 -14.30 -7.41 3.73
CA LEU A 151 -15.23 -6.73 4.64
C LEU A 151 -15.53 -7.56 5.90
N SER A 152 -15.64 -8.87 5.75
CA SER A 152 -15.87 -9.76 6.91
C SER A 152 -14.68 -9.79 7.87
N VAL A 153 -13.45 -9.75 7.37
CA VAL A 153 -12.22 -9.84 8.18
C VAL A 153 -11.79 -8.49 8.74
N THR A 154 -11.77 -7.46 7.90
CA THR A 154 -11.19 -6.14 8.25
C THR A 154 -12.23 -5.05 8.47
N GLY A 155 -13.45 -5.22 7.99
CA GLY A 155 -14.48 -4.17 7.98
C GLY A 155 -14.21 -3.06 6.96
N GLY A 156 -13.27 -3.27 6.02
CA GLY A 156 -12.88 -2.33 4.99
C GLY A 156 -11.36 -2.10 4.95
N ILE A 157 -10.94 -0.89 4.61
CA ILE A 157 -9.53 -0.50 4.61
C ILE A 157 -9.10 -0.25 6.05
N VAL A 158 -7.99 -0.84 6.46
CA VAL A 158 -7.43 -0.71 7.81
C VAL A 158 -6.00 -0.18 7.76
N GLN A 159 -5.55 0.40 8.85
CA GLN A 159 -4.14 0.81 9.00
C GLN A 159 -3.24 -0.42 8.82
N GLY A 160 -2.22 -0.28 7.98
CA GLY A 160 -1.35 -1.37 7.55
C GLY A 160 -1.61 -1.85 6.12
N MET A 161 -2.70 -1.43 5.46
CA MET A 161 -2.96 -1.71 4.03
C MET A 161 -2.37 -0.63 3.09
N SER A 162 -1.74 0.41 3.63
CA SER A 162 -1.05 1.42 2.83
C SER A 162 0.03 0.76 1.97
N GLY A 163 0.04 1.09 0.69
CA GLY A 163 0.92 0.49 -0.31
C GLY A 163 0.33 -0.72 -1.03
N ALA A 164 -0.83 -1.23 -0.63
CA ALA A 164 -1.49 -2.32 -1.34
C ALA A 164 -1.74 -1.94 -2.81
N PRO A 165 -1.18 -2.69 -3.79
CA PRO A 165 -1.34 -2.38 -5.22
C PRO A 165 -2.80 -2.36 -5.65
N ILE A 166 -3.17 -1.38 -6.48
CA ILE A 166 -4.48 -1.29 -7.13
C ILE A 166 -4.33 -1.75 -8.58
N ILE A 167 -5.10 -2.76 -8.96
CA ILE A 167 -5.09 -3.34 -10.29
C ILE A 167 -6.44 -3.13 -10.97
N GLN A 168 -6.43 -2.61 -12.19
CA GLN A 168 -7.61 -2.46 -13.02
C GLN A 168 -7.35 -2.99 -14.43
N LYS A 169 -8.22 -3.85 -14.94
CA LYS A 169 -8.11 -4.43 -16.28
C LYS A 169 -6.74 -5.08 -16.57
N GLY A 170 -6.15 -5.73 -15.56
CA GLY A 170 -4.84 -6.37 -15.66
C GLY A 170 -3.65 -5.42 -15.67
N LYS A 171 -3.86 -4.12 -15.38
CA LYS A 171 -2.80 -3.11 -15.27
C LYS A 171 -2.63 -2.66 -13.83
N PHE A 172 -1.40 -2.40 -13.42
CA PHE A 172 -1.06 -1.80 -12.14
C PHE A 172 -1.26 -0.28 -12.24
N VAL A 173 -2.25 0.26 -11.53
CA VAL A 173 -2.70 1.66 -11.68
C VAL A 173 -2.38 2.55 -10.49
N GLY A 174 -2.15 1.98 -9.31
CA GLY A 174 -1.90 2.77 -8.12
C GLY A 174 -1.72 1.95 -6.86
N ALA A 175 -1.71 2.61 -5.72
CA ALA A 175 -1.61 1.98 -4.40
C ALA A 175 -2.56 2.64 -3.40
N VAL A 176 -3.11 1.84 -2.49
CA VAL A 176 -3.92 2.33 -1.37
C VAL A 176 -3.06 3.19 -0.46
N THR A 177 -3.59 4.33 -0.01
CA THR A 177 -2.87 5.28 0.85
C THR A 177 -3.56 5.50 2.19
N HIS A 178 -4.82 5.89 2.17
CA HIS A 178 -5.54 6.32 3.37
C HIS A 178 -6.94 5.72 3.41
N VAL A 179 -7.42 5.45 4.63
CA VAL A 179 -8.81 5.09 4.90
C VAL A 179 -9.63 6.35 5.23
N LEU A 180 -10.90 6.39 4.86
CA LEU A 180 -11.83 7.40 5.37
C LEU A 180 -12.23 7.06 6.81
N VAL A 181 -11.95 7.97 7.76
CA VAL A 181 -12.23 7.75 9.17
C VAL A 181 -13.71 7.49 9.46
N GLN A 182 -14.60 8.16 8.73
CA GLN A 182 -16.05 8.04 8.92
C GLN A 182 -16.65 6.79 8.26
N ASP A 183 -15.95 6.22 7.28
CA ASP A 183 -16.40 5.04 6.54
C ASP A 183 -15.20 4.19 6.13
N SER A 184 -14.88 3.18 6.91
CA SER A 184 -13.74 2.29 6.67
C SER A 184 -13.84 1.50 5.37
N THR A 185 -15.03 1.38 4.78
CA THR A 185 -15.18 0.72 3.47
C THR A 185 -14.63 1.55 2.32
N ARG A 186 -14.35 2.85 2.55
CA ARG A 186 -13.83 3.79 1.55
C ARG A 186 -12.43 4.28 1.91
N GLY A 187 -11.69 4.64 0.88
CA GLY A 187 -10.35 5.21 1.05
C GLY A 187 -9.83 5.86 -0.21
N TYR A 188 -8.56 6.20 -0.14
CA TYR A 188 -7.82 6.86 -1.19
C TYR A 188 -6.66 6.02 -1.68
N GLY A 189 -6.22 6.31 -2.90
CA GLY A 189 -5.02 5.78 -3.49
C GLY A 189 -4.24 6.85 -4.26
N ILE A 190 -2.95 6.59 -4.40
CA ILE A 190 -2.02 7.32 -5.25
C ILE A 190 -1.95 6.64 -6.62
N PHE A 191 -1.80 7.42 -7.70
CA PHE A 191 -1.46 6.86 -9.00
C PHE A 191 -0.06 6.26 -8.99
N ILE A 192 0.12 5.12 -9.67
CA ILE A 192 1.46 4.51 -9.75
C ILE A 192 2.47 5.43 -10.43
N GLU A 193 2.06 6.20 -11.44
CA GLU A 193 2.93 7.17 -12.11
C GLU A 193 3.55 8.15 -11.11
N ASN A 194 2.78 8.62 -10.12
CA ASN A 194 3.27 9.54 -9.11
C ASN A 194 4.32 8.89 -8.18
N MET A 195 4.28 7.57 -8.00
CA MET A 195 5.29 6.85 -7.22
C MET A 195 6.57 6.55 -8.02
N LEU A 196 6.48 6.57 -9.36
CA LEU A 196 7.61 6.26 -10.24
C LEU A 196 8.40 7.53 -10.66
N GLU A 197 7.86 8.73 -10.41
CA GLU A 197 8.52 10.02 -10.60
C GLU A 197 9.47 10.34 -9.42
#